data_cdfe7ec71933849ecf439373e41782a5
#
_entry.id   cdfe7ec71933849ecf439373e41782a5
#
_cell.length_a   1.000
_cell.length_b   1.000
_cell.length_c   1.000
_cell.angle_alpha   90.00
_cell.angle_beta   90.00
_cell.angle_gamma   90.00
#
_symmetry.space_group_name_H-M   'P 1'
#
loop_
_entity.id
_entity.type
_entity.pdbx_description
1 polymer ?
#
loop_
_entity_poly.entity_id
_entity_poly.type
_entity_poly.pdbx_seq_one_letter_code
_entity_poly.pdbx_strand_id
1 'polypeptide(L)'
;MNAAQMHIKYKLILPLVFLLSGIMLYPLLFSVWLSLQDYRLTRINDVQFVGFENFGLIATDPSFLNAMGNTISFVVSAVIFELILGLSLALLIQKLVIFRGAVRSILLAPMFITPIAVGLMFRFLLNSEIGVIPFYLLKFGVSLDWFGPELALFSIVIIDVWQWTPFMLLMFLAGLEALPKTPFEAARVDGAGRWLTFCSITLPMLRPVIVVALIIRALDAFKVFEYVFAITRGGPGNSTETIMYYIYQTGFRFFRMGEAAAASILLIIFILVFVILLVNLSRPKVTK
;
A
#
# COMPACT_ATOMS: atom_id res chain seq x y z
N MET A 1 -27.32 -4.31 -32.14
CA MET A 1 -26.02 -5.01 -32.16
C MET A 1 -26.32 -6.46 -32.57
N ASN A 2 -25.88 -6.89 -33.76
CA ASN A 2 -26.24 -8.21 -34.34
C ASN A 2 -25.59 -9.34 -33.53
N ALA A 3 -26.32 -10.45 -33.32
CA ALA A 3 -25.85 -11.66 -32.65
C ALA A 3 -24.51 -12.18 -33.17
N ALA A 4 -24.26 -12.07 -34.49
CA ALA A 4 -22.99 -12.42 -35.13
C ALA A 4 -21.79 -11.57 -34.62
N GLN A 5 -21.98 -10.27 -34.40
CA GLN A 5 -20.94 -9.39 -33.84
C GLN A 5 -20.63 -9.71 -32.38
N MET A 6 -21.60 -10.18 -31.63
CA MET A 6 -21.46 -10.61 -30.23
C MET A 6 -20.63 -11.89 -30.15
N HIS A 7 -20.88 -12.88 -31.02
CA HIS A 7 -20.11 -14.13 -31.08
C HIS A 7 -18.64 -13.92 -31.46
N ILE A 8 -18.35 -12.98 -32.36
CA ILE A 8 -16.97 -12.67 -32.76
C ILE A 8 -16.21 -12.03 -31.62
N LYS A 9 -16.83 -11.11 -30.85
CA LYS A 9 -16.20 -10.49 -29.66
C LYS A 9 -15.83 -11.53 -28.61
N TYR A 10 -16.72 -12.45 -28.29
CA TYR A 10 -16.43 -13.51 -27.30
C TYR A 10 -15.31 -14.44 -27.77
N LYS A 11 -15.31 -14.85 -29.06
CA LYS A 11 -14.23 -15.69 -29.61
C LYS A 11 -12.85 -15.03 -29.56
N LEU A 12 -12.78 -13.70 -29.74
CA LEU A 12 -11.51 -12.96 -29.66
C LEU A 12 -11.05 -12.73 -28.21
N ILE A 13 -11.98 -12.59 -27.26
CA ILE A 13 -11.64 -12.34 -25.84
C ILE A 13 -11.37 -13.66 -25.10
N LEU A 14 -12.00 -14.76 -25.51
CA LEU A 14 -11.94 -16.05 -24.81
C LEU A 14 -10.51 -16.56 -24.59
N PRO A 15 -9.59 -16.55 -25.56
CA PRO A 15 -8.22 -17.02 -25.35
C PRO A 15 -7.48 -16.20 -24.27
N LEU A 16 -7.67 -14.87 -24.27
CA LEU A 16 -7.06 -13.98 -23.28
C LEU A 16 -7.64 -14.24 -21.88
N VAL A 17 -8.97 -14.35 -21.77
CA VAL A 17 -9.64 -14.65 -20.50
C VAL A 17 -9.18 -16.00 -19.96
N PHE A 18 -9.09 -17.03 -20.82
CA PHE A 18 -8.63 -18.35 -20.43
C PHE A 18 -7.18 -18.32 -19.92
N LEU A 19 -6.29 -17.64 -20.64
CA LEU A 19 -4.90 -17.47 -20.25
C LEU A 19 -4.77 -16.75 -18.91
N LEU A 20 -5.43 -15.59 -18.75
CA LEU A 20 -5.39 -14.80 -17.54
C LEU A 20 -6.00 -15.58 -16.35
N SER A 21 -7.13 -16.25 -16.57
CA SER A 21 -7.74 -17.10 -15.53
C SER A 21 -6.81 -18.22 -15.11
N GLY A 22 -6.14 -18.90 -16.05
CA GLY A 22 -5.15 -19.94 -15.71
C GLY A 22 -4.00 -19.39 -14.87
N ILE A 23 -3.41 -18.27 -15.27
CA ILE A 23 -2.29 -17.66 -14.54
C ILE A 23 -2.70 -17.16 -13.15
N MET A 24 -3.92 -16.63 -12.98
CA MET A 24 -4.36 -16.04 -11.71
C MET A 24 -5.02 -17.07 -10.79
N LEU A 25 -5.92 -17.92 -11.33
CA LEU A 25 -6.69 -18.86 -10.50
C LEU A 25 -5.87 -20.07 -10.08
N TYR A 26 -4.97 -20.57 -10.93
CA TYR A 26 -4.18 -21.74 -10.58
C TYR A 26 -3.32 -21.56 -9.32
N PRO A 27 -2.49 -20.48 -9.18
CA PRO A 27 -1.72 -20.28 -7.95
C PRO A 27 -2.62 -20.01 -6.74
N LEU A 28 -3.76 -19.34 -6.92
CA LEU A 28 -4.71 -19.09 -5.84
C LEU A 28 -5.32 -20.39 -5.33
N LEU A 29 -5.85 -21.22 -6.23
CA LEU A 29 -6.44 -22.53 -5.89
C LEU A 29 -5.38 -23.47 -5.28
N PHE A 30 -4.16 -23.45 -5.82
CA PHE A 30 -3.05 -24.20 -5.26
C PHE A 30 -2.70 -23.72 -3.85
N SER A 31 -2.69 -22.40 -3.58
CA SER A 31 -2.48 -21.87 -2.23
C SER A 31 -3.59 -22.26 -1.27
N VAL A 32 -4.86 -22.26 -1.73
CA VAL A 32 -5.99 -22.75 -0.93
C VAL A 32 -5.81 -24.24 -0.62
N TRP A 33 -5.46 -25.06 -1.62
CA TRP A 33 -5.19 -26.48 -1.38
C TRP A 33 -4.03 -26.69 -0.40
N LEU A 34 -2.94 -25.93 -0.56
CA LEU A 34 -1.75 -26.01 0.29
C LEU A 34 -2.06 -25.62 1.74
N SER A 35 -2.94 -24.63 1.94
CA SER A 35 -3.33 -24.16 3.27
C SER A 35 -4.07 -25.23 4.12
N LEU A 36 -4.62 -26.25 3.45
CA LEU A 36 -5.33 -27.37 4.08
C LEU A 36 -4.42 -28.59 4.36
N GLN A 37 -3.11 -28.46 4.07
CA GLN A 37 -2.13 -29.53 4.21
C GLN A 37 -1.07 -29.18 5.28
N ASP A 38 -0.59 -30.17 6.05
CA ASP A 38 0.69 -30.03 6.76
C ASP A 38 1.82 -30.23 5.75
N TYR A 39 2.05 -29.17 4.93
CA TYR A 39 3.09 -29.19 3.92
C TYR A 39 4.32 -28.47 4.42
N ARG A 40 5.41 -29.23 4.58
CA ARG A 40 6.73 -28.71 4.98
C ARG A 40 7.77 -29.05 3.92
N LEU A 41 8.54 -28.09 3.50
CA LEU A 41 9.60 -28.29 2.50
C LEU A 41 10.69 -29.28 3.00
N THR A 42 10.80 -29.49 4.30
CA THR A 42 11.71 -30.46 4.92
C THR A 42 11.18 -31.90 4.90
N ARG A 43 9.87 -32.12 4.58
CA ARG A 43 9.19 -33.43 4.58
C ARG A 43 8.24 -33.54 3.40
N ILE A 44 8.75 -33.37 2.19
CA ILE A 44 7.96 -33.31 0.95
C ILE A 44 7.15 -34.62 0.72
N ASN A 45 7.62 -35.77 1.20
CA ASN A 45 6.99 -37.06 1.01
C ASN A 45 5.95 -37.40 2.09
N ASP A 46 5.79 -36.58 3.12
CA ASP A 46 4.86 -36.80 4.25
C ASP A 46 3.86 -35.63 4.34
N VAL A 47 3.08 -35.49 3.29
CA VAL A 47 2.06 -34.43 3.21
C VAL A 47 0.75 -35.02 3.71
N GLN A 48 0.20 -34.43 4.77
CA GLN A 48 -1.05 -34.86 5.38
C GLN A 48 -2.13 -33.78 5.25
N PHE A 49 -3.34 -34.21 4.95
CA PHE A 49 -4.49 -33.33 4.94
C PHE A 49 -4.92 -33.02 6.38
N VAL A 50 -4.83 -31.76 6.80
CA VAL A 50 -5.15 -31.32 8.17
C VAL A 50 -6.38 -30.37 8.21
N GLY A 51 -7.04 -30.18 7.08
CA GLY A 51 -8.23 -29.31 7.01
C GLY A 51 -7.93 -27.87 7.45
N PHE A 52 -8.69 -27.36 8.42
CA PHE A 52 -8.56 -25.97 8.88
C PHE A 52 -7.60 -25.80 10.07
N GLU A 53 -6.81 -26.80 10.44
CA GLU A 53 -5.90 -26.71 11.58
C GLU A 53 -4.88 -25.59 11.42
N ASN A 54 -4.27 -25.43 10.24
CA ASN A 54 -3.33 -24.35 9.95
C ASN A 54 -3.95 -22.96 10.20
N PHE A 55 -5.22 -22.77 9.86
CA PHE A 55 -5.93 -21.50 10.11
C PHE A 55 -6.10 -21.22 11.59
N GLY A 56 -6.42 -22.28 12.38
CA GLY A 56 -6.52 -22.16 13.84
C GLY A 56 -5.18 -21.81 14.47
N LEU A 57 -4.09 -22.48 14.06
CA LEU A 57 -2.74 -22.22 14.53
C LEU A 57 -2.31 -20.77 14.23
N ILE A 58 -2.50 -20.32 13.01
CA ILE A 58 -2.11 -18.94 12.59
C ILE A 58 -2.97 -17.88 13.29
N ALA A 59 -4.29 -18.07 13.37
CA ALA A 59 -5.17 -17.08 13.98
C ALA A 59 -4.89 -16.86 15.48
N THR A 60 -4.27 -17.81 16.15
CA THR A 60 -3.88 -17.74 17.57
C THR A 60 -2.39 -17.48 17.79
N ASP A 61 -1.57 -17.42 16.72
CA ASP A 61 -0.14 -17.13 16.83
C ASP A 61 0.09 -15.67 17.22
N PRO A 62 0.73 -15.39 18.39
CA PRO A 62 1.06 -14.03 18.79
C PRO A 62 1.91 -13.28 17.79
N SER A 63 2.81 -13.96 17.05
CA SER A 63 3.67 -13.35 16.04
C SER A 63 2.84 -12.90 14.83
N PHE A 64 1.87 -13.69 14.39
CA PHE A 64 0.94 -13.32 13.32
C PHE A 64 0.10 -12.09 13.72
N LEU A 65 -0.44 -12.07 14.93
CA LEU A 65 -1.25 -10.95 15.44
C LEU A 65 -0.42 -9.68 15.56
N ASN A 66 0.82 -9.77 16.04
CA ASN A 66 1.75 -8.66 16.08
C ASN A 66 2.09 -8.14 14.67
N ALA A 67 2.40 -9.03 13.73
CA ALA A 67 2.69 -8.68 12.34
C ALA A 67 1.49 -8.01 11.65
N MET A 68 0.27 -8.46 11.95
CA MET A 68 -0.96 -7.83 11.48
C MET A 68 -1.12 -6.43 12.06
N GLY A 69 -0.89 -6.26 13.38
CA GLY A 69 -0.92 -4.96 14.07
C GLY A 69 0.08 -3.96 13.49
N ASN A 70 1.32 -4.39 13.26
CA ASN A 70 2.36 -3.59 12.64
C ASN A 70 1.98 -3.20 11.21
N THR A 71 1.42 -4.13 10.43
CA THR A 71 0.97 -3.85 9.06
C THR A 71 -0.16 -2.83 9.02
N ILE A 72 -1.16 -2.97 9.88
CA ILE A 72 -2.27 -2.01 9.97
C ILE A 72 -1.74 -0.62 10.38
N SER A 73 -0.87 -0.56 11.38
CA SER A 73 -0.25 0.69 11.86
C SER A 73 0.56 1.35 10.74
N PHE A 74 1.34 0.57 9.99
CA PHE A 74 2.08 1.03 8.83
C PHE A 74 1.15 1.57 7.75
N VAL A 75 0.15 0.80 7.31
CA VAL A 75 -0.79 1.18 6.24
C VAL A 75 -1.53 2.47 6.59
N VAL A 76 -2.09 2.54 7.79
CA VAL A 76 -2.85 3.72 8.23
C VAL A 76 -1.96 4.95 8.26
N SER A 77 -0.78 4.85 8.86
CA SER A 77 0.16 5.96 8.97
C SER A 77 0.66 6.41 7.60
N ALA A 78 1.16 5.49 6.77
CA ALA A 78 1.71 5.80 5.45
C ALA A 78 0.65 6.47 4.56
N VAL A 79 -0.53 5.86 4.43
CA VAL A 79 -1.59 6.36 3.54
C VAL A 79 -2.13 7.72 3.99
N ILE A 80 -2.24 7.98 5.31
CA ILE A 80 -2.66 9.30 5.81
C ILE A 80 -1.61 10.38 5.46
N PHE A 81 -0.33 10.13 5.72
CA PHE A 81 0.72 11.10 5.39
C PHE A 81 0.83 11.33 3.89
N GLU A 82 0.77 10.29 3.08
CA GLU A 82 0.81 10.39 1.62
C GLU A 82 -0.40 11.16 1.06
N LEU A 83 -1.59 10.94 1.61
CA LEU A 83 -2.79 11.68 1.23
C LEU A 83 -2.62 13.17 1.51
N ILE A 84 -2.19 13.52 2.73
CA ILE A 84 -2.00 14.92 3.14
C ILE A 84 -0.92 15.59 2.28
N LEU A 85 0.25 14.95 2.14
CA LEU A 85 1.37 15.49 1.38
C LEU A 85 1.07 15.53 -0.12
N GLY A 86 0.51 14.45 -0.68
CA GLY A 86 0.16 14.37 -2.10
C GLY A 86 -0.87 15.42 -2.52
N LEU A 87 -1.94 15.61 -1.71
CA LEU A 87 -2.94 16.64 -1.97
C LEU A 87 -2.36 18.04 -1.81
N SER A 88 -1.55 18.28 -0.78
CA SER A 88 -0.89 19.58 -0.55
C SER A 88 0.03 19.94 -1.71
N LEU A 89 0.86 19.01 -2.15
CA LEU A 89 1.75 19.19 -3.30
C LEU A 89 0.96 19.39 -4.61
N ALA A 90 -0.13 18.66 -4.83
CA ALA A 90 -0.98 18.84 -6.01
C ALA A 90 -1.58 20.24 -6.08
N LEU A 91 -2.09 20.75 -4.95
CA LEU A 91 -2.61 22.14 -4.85
C LEU A 91 -1.54 23.20 -5.04
N LEU A 92 -0.31 22.95 -4.59
CA LEU A 92 0.82 23.85 -4.80
C LEU A 92 1.25 23.88 -6.28
N ILE A 93 1.42 22.70 -6.89
CA ILE A 93 1.84 22.60 -8.30
C ILE A 93 0.79 23.18 -9.24
N GLN A 94 -0.50 23.06 -8.93
CA GLN A 94 -1.56 23.67 -9.74
C GLN A 94 -1.40 25.19 -9.87
N LYS A 95 -0.81 25.86 -8.87
CA LYS A 95 -0.57 27.30 -8.84
C LYS A 95 0.72 27.72 -9.54
N LEU A 96 1.63 26.79 -9.82
CA LEU A 96 2.88 27.09 -10.47
C LEU A 96 2.65 27.44 -11.95
N VAL A 97 3.20 28.56 -12.40
CA VAL A 97 3.16 28.98 -13.79
C VAL A 97 4.46 28.64 -14.50
N ILE A 98 5.60 28.87 -13.82
CA ILE A 98 6.95 28.69 -14.38
C ILE A 98 7.55 27.39 -13.78
N PHE A 99 8.31 26.66 -14.59
CA PHE A 99 8.99 25.41 -14.21
C PHE A 99 8.08 24.25 -13.71
N ARG A 100 6.76 24.36 -13.92
CA ARG A 100 5.79 23.34 -13.47
C ARG A 100 6.18 21.91 -13.92
N GLY A 101 6.64 21.75 -15.16
CA GLY A 101 7.07 20.47 -15.71
C GLY A 101 8.31 19.93 -14.98
N ALA A 102 9.33 20.74 -14.78
CA ALA A 102 10.56 20.34 -14.10
C ALA A 102 10.32 19.97 -12.63
N VAL A 103 9.54 20.79 -11.89
CA VAL A 103 9.16 20.49 -10.49
C VAL A 103 8.39 19.19 -10.42
N ARG A 104 7.42 18.98 -11.32
CA ARG A 104 6.66 17.72 -11.39
C ARG A 104 7.59 16.52 -11.63
N SER A 105 8.51 16.61 -12.60
CA SER A 105 9.45 15.51 -12.92
C SER A 105 10.35 15.16 -11.73
N ILE A 106 10.88 16.14 -11.02
CA ILE A 106 11.73 15.93 -9.84
C ILE A 106 10.92 15.29 -8.70
N LEU A 107 9.71 15.77 -8.44
CA LEU A 107 8.85 15.20 -7.39
C LEU A 107 8.39 13.78 -7.70
N LEU A 108 8.29 13.41 -8.97
CA LEU A 108 7.90 12.06 -9.38
C LEU A 108 9.06 11.06 -9.38
N ALA A 109 10.31 11.52 -9.36
CA ALA A 109 11.49 10.66 -9.47
C ALA A 109 11.54 9.52 -8.43
N PRO A 110 11.19 9.72 -7.14
CA PRO A 110 11.29 8.66 -6.14
C PRO A 110 10.49 7.40 -6.48
N MET A 111 9.29 7.53 -7.03
CA MET A 111 8.40 6.39 -7.31
C MET A 111 8.92 5.44 -8.41
N PHE A 112 9.90 5.86 -9.20
CA PHE A 112 10.50 5.03 -10.26
C PHE A 112 11.69 4.20 -9.78
N ILE A 113 12.12 4.38 -8.53
CA ILE A 113 13.20 3.60 -7.93
C ILE A 113 12.58 2.31 -7.35
N THR A 114 13.25 1.18 -7.50
CA THR A 114 12.75 -0.07 -6.91
C THR A 114 12.75 0.00 -5.38
N PRO A 115 11.69 -0.47 -4.68
CA PRO A 115 11.58 -0.35 -3.21
C PRO A 115 12.76 -0.96 -2.46
N ILE A 116 13.32 -2.07 -2.94
CA ILE A 116 14.49 -2.70 -2.30
C ILE A 116 15.72 -1.77 -2.34
N ALA A 117 15.94 -1.06 -3.45
CA ALA A 117 17.06 -0.12 -3.57
C ALA A 117 16.87 1.11 -2.67
N VAL A 118 15.62 1.61 -2.57
CA VAL A 118 15.25 2.67 -1.63
C VAL A 118 15.50 2.22 -0.20
N GLY A 119 15.07 1.02 0.16
CA GLY A 119 15.32 0.46 1.49
C GLY A 119 16.81 0.41 1.84
N LEU A 120 17.64 -0.11 0.93
CA LEU A 120 19.09 -0.14 1.12
C LEU A 120 19.71 1.25 1.21
N MET A 121 19.30 2.19 0.36
CA MET A 121 19.75 3.59 0.41
C MET A 121 19.46 4.22 1.78
N PHE A 122 18.22 4.13 2.25
CA PHE A 122 17.84 4.71 3.54
C PHE A 122 18.47 3.98 4.73
N ARG A 123 18.74 2.67 4.62
CA ARG A 123 19.50 1.93 5.64
C ARG A 123 20.89 2.55 5.87
N PHE A 124 21.57 3.02 4.82
CA PHE A 124 22.83 3.74 4.95
C PHE A 124 22.63 5.18 5.42
N LEU A 125 21.66 5.90 4.85
CA LEU A 125 21.43 7.31 5.16
C LEU A 125 21.02 7.55 6.62
N LEU A 126 20.25 6.61 7.21
CA LEU A 126 19.73 6.68 8.59
C LEU A 126 20.56 5.87 9.59
N ASN A 127 21.68 5.26 9.17
CA ASN A 127 22.54 4.49 10.06
C ASN A 127 23.10 5.39 11.16
N SER A 128 22.98 4.98 12.42
CA SER A 128 23.38 5.79 13.58
C SER A 128 24.89 6.09 13.65
N GLU A 129 25.73 5.22 13.06
CA GLU A 129 27.20 5.36 13.12
C GLU A 129 27.79 6.09 11.91
N ILE A 130 27.30 5.77 10.69
CA ILE A 130 27.88 6.24 9.44
C ILE A 130 26.92 7.07 8.58
N GLY A 131 25.67 7.22 9.02
CA GLY A 131 24.63 7.88 8.25
C GLY A 131 24.77 9.39 8.21
N VAL A 132 24.53 9.96 7.02
CA VAL A 132 24.61 11.41 6.80
C VAL A 132 23.54 12.16 7.61
N ILE A 133 22.34 11.61 7.72
CA ILE A 133 21.23 12.25 8.43
C ILE A 133 21.50 12.30 9.96
N PRO A 134 21.83 11.19 10.63
CA PRO A 134 22.22 11.24 12.06
C PRO A 134 23.43 12.16 12.32
N PHE A 135 24.42 12.18 11.44
CA PHE A 135 25.60 13.05 11.58
C PHE A 135 25.21 14.53 11.66
N TYR A 136 24.31 15.02 10.79
CA TYR A 136 23.86 16.40 10.85
C TYR A 136 22.93 16.66 12.04
N LEU A 137 22.07 15.73 12.40
CA LEU A 137 21.17 15.87 13.58
C LEU A 137 21.96 15.97 14.88
N LEU A 138 23.05 15.20 15.02
CA LEU A 138 23.96 15.29 16.16
C LEU A 138 24.57 16.69 16.34
N LYS A 139 24.85 17.43 15.26
CA LYS A 139 25.34 18.81 15.33
C LYS A 139 24.29 19.77 15.94
N PHE A 140 23.00 19.43 15.85
CA PHE A 140 21.92 20.16 16.48
C PHE A 140 21.54 19.59 17.87
N GLY A 141 22.33 18.67 18.39
CA GLY A 141 22.08 18.03 19.69
C GLY A 141 20.99 16.97 19.69
N VAL A 142 20.55 16.52 18.50
CA VAL A 142 19.48 15.51 18.34
C VAL A 142 20.12 14.16 18.04
N SER A 143 19.96 13.20 18.96
CA SER A 143 20.37 11.79 18.75
C SER A 143 19.11 10.94 18.66
N LEU A 144 18.89 10.30 17.50
CA LEU A 144 17.76 9.42 17.24
C LEU A 144 18.29 8.06 16.76
N ASP A 145 17.81 6.99 17.41
CA ASP A 145 18.02 5.62 16.90
C ASP A 145 16.86 5.27 15.95
N TRP A 146 17.06 5.60 14.68
CA TRP A 146 16.07 5.41 13.62
C TRP A 146 15.58 3.96 13.47
N PHE A 147 16.43 3.00 13.80
CA PHE A 147 16.12 1.57 13.67
C PHE A 147 16.00 0.88 15.02
N GLY A 148 15.95 1.65 16.11
CA GLY A 148 15.62 1.15 17.45
C GLY A 148 14.14 0.79 17.61
N PRO A 149 13.77 0.11 18.72
CA PRO A 149 12.42 -0.46 18.91
C PRO A 149 11.27 0.54 18.79
N GLU A 150 11.51 1.78 19.17
CA GLU A 150 10.48 2.82 19.20
C GLU A 150 10.25 3.49 17.84
N LEU A 151 11.32 3.63 17.03
CA LEU A 151 11.30 4.42 15.80
C LEU A 151 11.37 3.58 14.53
N ALA A 152 11.75 2.31 14.61
CA ALA A 152 12.03 1.51 13.41
C ALA A 152 10.82 1.41 12.46
N LEU A 153 9.60 1.15 12.98
CA LEU A 153 8.40 1.10 12.15
C LEU A 153 8.07 2.48 11.54
N PHE A 154 8.21 3.54 12.32
CA PHE A 154 7.97 4.91 11.85
C PHE A 154 9.00 5.33 10.79
N SER A 155 10.24 4.92 10.93
CA SER A 155 11.29 5.14 9.91
C SER A 155 10.93 4.48 8.58
N ILE A 156 10.41 3.25 8.62
CA ILE A 156 9.90 2.56 7.41
C ILE A 156 8.71 3.32 6.81
N VAL A 157 7.79 3.85 7.64
CA VAL A 157 6.68 4.69 7.18
C VAL A 157 7.20 5.94 6.46
N ILE A 158 8.19 6.65 7.03
CA ILE A 158 8.78 7.85 6.39
C ILE A 158 9.38 7.53 5.03
N ILE A 159 10.08 6.41 4.92
CA ILE A 159 10.70 5.95 3.67
C ILE A 159 9.63 5.67 2.61
N ASP A 160 8.59 4.96 2.98
CA ASP A 160 7.46 4.64 2.12
C ASP A 160 6.71 5.91 1.67
N VAL A 161 6.41 6.81 2.60
CA VAL A 161 5.79 8.11 2.31
C VAL A 161 6.63 8.93 1.32
N TRP A 162 7.96 8.98 1.50
CA TRP A 162 8.84 9.66 0.55
C TRP A 162 8.76 9.05 -0.84
N GLN A 163 8.71 7.74 -0.95
CA GLN A 163 8.68 7.04 -2.23
C GLN A 163 7.32 7.11 -2.92
N TRP A 164 6.21 7.04 -2.17
CA TRP A 164 4.87 6.88 -2.75
C TRP A 164 3.98 8.12 -2.71
N THR A 165 4.36 9.19 -2.00
CA THR A 165 3.69 10.51 -2.10
C THR A 165 3.56 10.99 -3.56
N PRO A 166 4.54 10.77 -4.47
CA PRO A 166 4.40 11.09 -5.88
C PRO A 166 3.20 10.44 -6.59
N PHE A 167 2.83 9.22 -6.23
CA PHE A 167 1.64 8.56 -6.76
C PHE A 167 0.37 9.32 -6.36
N MET A 168 0.22 9.66 -5.07
CA MET A 168 -0.90 10.45 -4.58
C MET A 168 -0.94 11.84 -5.25
N LEU A 169 0.22 12.46 -5.39
CA LEU A 169 0.36 13.74 -6.11
C LEU A 169 -0.21 13.65 -7.54
N LEU A 170 0.15 12.61 -8.31
CA LEU A 170 -0.34 12.41 -9.67
C LEU A 170 -1.85 12.23 -9.72
N MET A 171 -2.39 11.37 -8.85
CA MET A 171 -3.83 11.10 -8.77
C MET A 171 -4.61 12.37 -8.46
N PHE A 172 -4.16 13.15 -7.48
CA PHE A 172 -4.86 14.38 -7.08
C PHE A 172 -4.67 15.50 -8.08
N LEU A 173 -3.50 15.63 -8.69
CA LEU A 173 -3.27 16.64 -9.72
C LEU A 173 -4.16 16.39 -10.95
N ALA A 174 -4.25 15.15 -11.42
CA ALA A 174 -5.16 14.77 -12.51
C ALA A 174 -6.63 15.02 -12.12
N GLY A 175 -7.01 14.66 -10.89
CA GLY A 175 -8.35 14.92 -10.37
C GLY A 175 -8.70 16.39 -10.31
N LEU A 176 -7.79 17.24 -9.82
CA LEU A 176 -7.97 18.69 -9.72
C LEU A 176 -8.06 19.34 -11.11
N GLU A 177 -7.30 18.87 -12.09
CA GLU A 177 -7.33 19.36 -13.47
C GLU A 177 -8.62 19.00 -14.21
N ALA A 178 -9.27 17.91 -13.81
CA ALA A 178 -10.55 17.46 -14.38
C ALA A 178 -11.78 18.17 -13.80
N LEU A 179 -11.66 18.94 -12.73
CA LEU A 179 -12.79 19.63 -12.11
C LEU A 179 -13.35 20.74 -13.02
N PRO A 180 -14.70 20.86 -13.14
CA PRO A 180 -15.34 21.92 -13.89
C PRO A 180 -15.06 23.29 -13.22
N LYS A 181 -14.88 24.34 -14.02
CA LYS A 181 -14.53 25.68 -13.53
C LYS A 181 -15.73 26.44 -12.95
N THR A 182 -16.94 26.16 -13.43
CA THR A 182 -18.17 26.89 -13.08
C THR A 182 -18.42 27.03 -11.57
N PRO A 183 -18.31 25.98 -10.73
CA PRO A 183 -18.50 26.13 -9.29
C PRO A 183 -17.47 27.06 -8.63
N PHE A 184 -16.24 27.07 -9.13
CA PHE A 184 -15.17 27.93 -8.61
C PHE A 184 -15.37 29.39 -9.01
N GLU A 185 -15.90 29.64 -10.21
CA GLU A 185 -16.24 30.99 -10.69
C GLU A 185 -17.42 31.55 -9.88
N ALA A 186 -18.47 30.78 -9.65
CA ALA A 186 -19.60 31.16 -8.80
C ALA A 186 -19.14 31.52 -7.37
N ALA A 187 -18.35 30.64 -6.74
CA ALA A 187 -17.79 30.90 -5.41
C ALA A 187 -16.95 32.18 -5.33
N ARG A 188 -16.26 32.54 -6.43
CA ARG A 188 -15.49 33.76 -6.51
C ARG A 188 -16.42 34.99 -6.57
N VAL A 189 -17.52 34.92 -7.31
CA VAL A 189 -18.53 35.98 -7.38
C VAL A 189 -19.20 36.18 -6.02
N ASP A 190 -19.48 35.08 -5.32
CA ASP A 190 -20.08 35.07 -3.96
C ASP A 190 -19.07 35.54 -2.89
N GLY A 191 -17.83 35.86 -3.23
CA GLY A 191 -16.81 36.31 -2.28
C GLY A 191 -16.27 35.20 -1.36
N ALA A 192 -16.42 33.92 -1.71
CA ALA A 192 -15.95 32.79 -0.91
C ALA A 192 -14.42 32.78 -0.75
N GLY A 193 -13.92 32.70 0.48
CA GLY A 193 -12.50 32.60 0.78
C GLY A 193 -11.92 31.26 0.32
N ARG A 194 -10.59 31.18 0.17
CA ARG A 194 -9.87 30.01 -0.32
C ARG A 194 -10.14 28.75 0.50
N TRP A 195 -10.21 28.87 1.81
CA TRP A 195 -10.47 27.74 2.72
C TRP A 195 -11.92 27.22 2.56
N LEU A 196 -12.88 28.12 2.47
CA LEU A 196 -14.29 27.76 2.24
C LEU A 196 -14.44 27.06 0.88
N THR A 197 -13.84 27.60 -0.17
CA THR A 197 -13.83 26.98 -1.52
C THR A 197 -13.18 25.58 -1.49
N PHE A 198 -12.09 25.43 -0.75
CA PHE A 198 -11.45 24.13 -0.61
C PHE A 198 -12.35 23.10 0.10
N CYS A 199 -12.91 23.44 1.26
CA CYS A 199 -13.70 22.50 2.05
C CYS A 199 -15.07 22.20 1.43
N SER A 200 -15.71 23.21 0.80
CA SER A 200 -17.10 23.08 0.31
C SER A 200 -17.20 22.71 -1.16
N ILE A 201 -16.17 22.93 -1.97
CA ILE A 201 -16.19 22.66 -3.41
C ILE A 201 -15.09 21.67 -3.80
N THR A 202 -13.82 22.01 -3.54
CA THR A 202 -12.70 21.20 -4.03
C THR A 202 -12.73 19.80 -3.43
N LEU A 203 -12.77 19.68 -2.12
CA LEU A 203 -12.68 18.41 -1.41
C LEU A 203 -13.88 17.48 -1.68
N PRO A 204 -15.15 17.96 -1.67
CA PRO A 204 -16.30 17.14 -2.05
C PRO A 204 -16.26 16.67 -3.49
N MET A 205 -15.88 17.55 -4.44
CA MET A 205 -15.77 17.18 -5.84
C MET A 205 -14.61 16.23 -6.14
N LEU A 206 -13.52 16.31 -5.37
CA LEU A 206 -12.35 15.44 -5.49
C LEU A 206 -12.56 14.07 -4.78
N ARG A 207 -13.60 13.94 -3.95
CA ARG A 207 -13.87 12.73 -3.16
C ARG A 207 -13.79 11.43 -3.94
N PRO A 208 -14.35 11.28 -5.17
CA PRO A 208 -14.23 10.03 -5.92
C PRO A 208 -12.76 9.67 -6.22
N VAL A 209 -11.95 10.67 -6.58
CA VAL A 209 -10.52 10.48 -6.86
C VAL A 209 -9.76 10.10 -5.58
N ILE A 210 -10.05 10.77 -4.45
CA ILE A 210 -9.47 10.46 -3.15
C ILE A 210 -9.75 9.02 -2.77
N VAL A 211 -11.01 8.57 -2.90
CA VAL A 211 -11.39 7.19 -2.56
C VAL A 211 -10.64 6.17 -3.41
N VAL A 212 -10.58 6.39 -4.73
CA VAL A 212 -9.84 5.48 -5.62
C VAL A 212 -8.36 5.45 -5.28
N ALA A 213 -7.74 6.62 -5.07
CA ALA A 213 -6.33 6.71 -4.70
C ALA A 213 -6.04 6.01 -3.36
N LEU A 214 -6.91 6.19 -2.35
CA LEU A 214 -6.80 5.51 -1.06
C LEU A 214 -6.90 4.00 -1.18
N ILE A 215 -7.85 3.48 -1.97
CA ILE A 215 -8.02 2.04 -2.16
C ILE A 215 -6.79 1.44 -2.83
N ILE A 216 -6.32 2.04 -3.93
CA ILE A 216 -5.15 1.54 -4.67
C ILE A 216 -3.92 1.53 -3.75
N ARG A 217 -3.69 2.64 -3.04
CA ARG A 217 -2.51 2.78 -2.19
C ARG A 217 -2.56 1.90 -0.95
N ALA A 218 -3.73 1.76 -0.31
CA ALA A 218 -3.89 0.85 0.83
C ALA A 218 -3.64 -0.61 0.42
N LEU A 219 -4.19 -1.05 -0.73
CA LEU A 219 -3.95 -2.39 -1.27
C LEU A 219 -2.46 -2.66 -1.54
N ASP A 220 -1.72 -1.64 -1.98
CA ASP A 220 -0.28 -1.74 -2.21
C ASP A 220 0.48 -1.75 -0.88
N ALA A 221 0.14 -0.87 0.05
CA ALA A 221 0.77 -0.78 1.37
C ALA A 221 0.62 -2.05 2.21
N PHE A 222 -0.50 -2.80 2.10
CA PHE A 222 -0.65 -4.10 2.76
C PHE A 222 0.38 -5.14 2.31
N LYS A 223 0.99 -4.94 1.15
CA LYS A 223 2.02 -5.84 0.60
C LYS A 223 3.45 -5.42 0.94
N VAL A 224 3.62 -4.47 1.88
CA VAL A 224 4.95 -3.99 2.27
C VAL A 224 5.83 -5.15 2.74
N PHE A 225 6.95 -5.34 2.04
CA PHE A 225 7.91 -6.41 2.28
C PHE A 225 9.35 -5.89 2.14
N GLU A 226 9.64 -5.20 1.03
CA GLU A 226 10.99 -4.87 0.58
C GLU A 226 11.76 -4.00 1.58
N TYR A 227 11.11 -3.00 2.17
CA TYR A 227 11.73 -2.13 3.18
C TYR A 227 12.05 -2.91 4.45
N VAL A 228 11.09 -3.72 4.93
CA VAL A 228 11.30 -4.56 6.12
C VAL A 228 12.43 -5.53 5.89
N PHE A 229 12.44 -6.20 4.73
CA PHE A 229 13.49 -7.16 4.36
C PHE A 229 14.87 -6.50 4.24
N ALA A 230 14.95 -5.33 3.59
CA ALA A 230 16.22 -4.65 3.33
C ALA A 230 16.80 -3.96 4.56
N ILE A 231 15.96 -3.40 5.42
CA ILE A 231 16.38 -2.51 6.51
C ILE A 231 16.49 -3.26 7.83
N THR A 232 15.38 -3.77 8.33
CA THR A 232 15.24 -4.24 9.72
C THR A 232 15.15 -5.76 9.86
N ARG A 233 14.73 -6.46 8.81
CA ARG A 233 14.44 -7.90 8.84
C ARG A 233 13.44 -8.28 9.95
N GLY A 234 12.45 -7.41 10.16
CA GLY A 234 11.42 -7.58 11.19
C GLY A 234 11.79 -7.05 12.58
N GLY A 235 13.08 -6.68 12.81
CA GLY A 235 13.61 -6.27 14.10
C GLY A 235 13.52 -4.76 14.39
N PRO A 236 13.99 -4.36 15.60
CA PRO A 236 14.47 -5.21 16.69
C PRO A 236 13.32 -6.00 17.37
N GLY A 237 13.61 -7.20 17.77
CA GLY A 237 12.58 -8.16 18.16
C GLY A 237 11.62 -8.43 16.99
N ASN A 238 10.32 -8.12 17.15
CA ASN A 238 9.30 -8.20 16.11
C ASN A 238 8.63 -6.84 15.85
N SER A 239 9.30 -5.73 16.19
CA SER A 239 8.71 -4.38 16.17
C SER A 239 8.37 -3.87 14.76
N THR A 240 9.02 -4.39 13.73
CA THR A 240 8.79 -4.03 12.33
C THR A 240 8.36 -5.22 11.47
N GLU A 241 8.08 -6.36 12.10
CA GLU A 241 7.60 -7.53 11.37
C GLU A 241 6.22 -7.24 10.79
N THR A 242 6.15 -7.18 9.46
CA THR A 242 4.90 -7.03 8.71
C THR A 242 4.36 -8.40 8.30
N ILE A 243 3.07 -8.45 7.97
CA ILE A 243 2.41 -9.71 7.61
C ILE A 243 3.07 -10.41 6.41
N MET A 244 3.51 -9.65 5.41
CA MET A 244 4.22 -10.22 4.25
C MET A 244 5.59 -10.77 4.64
N TYR A 245 6.28 -10.13 5.58
CA TYR A 245 7.55 -10.61 6.09
C TYR A 245 7.35 -11.86 6.97
N TYR A 246 6.31 -11.90 7.81
CA TYR A 246 5.91 -13.08 8.57
C TYR A 246 5.61 -14.28 7.65
N ILE A 247 4.80 -14.10 6.60
CA ILE A 247 4.49 -15.13 5.61
C ILE A 247 5.77 -15.66 4.95
N TYR A 248 6.67 -14.75 4.55
CA TYR A 248 7.96 -15.11 3.98
C TYR A 248 8.80 -15.94 4.96
N GLN A 249 8.92 -15.54 6.21
CA GLN A 249 9.67 -16.29 7.23
C GLN A 249 9.07 -17.68 7.45
N THR A 250 7.74 -17.75 7.63
CA THR A 250 7.02 -19.01 7.87
C THR A 250 7.22 -19.99 6.73
N GLY A 251 7.10 -19.54 5.47
CA GLY A 251 7.24 -20.39 4.29
C GLY A 251 8.69 -20.74 3.95
N PHE A 252 9.57 -19.73 3.87
CA PHE A 252 10.90 -19.91 3.27
C PHE A 252 12.04 -20.02 4.28
N ARG A 253 11.87 -19.57 5.52
CA ARG A 253 12.89 -19.75 6.58
C ARG A 253 12.55 -20.90 7.51
N PHE A 254 11.28 -21.06 7.86
CA PHE A 254 10.83 -22.15 8.73
C PHE A 254 10.30 -23.35 7.94
N PHE A 255 10.21 -23.22 6.61
CA PHE A 255 9.80 -24.28 5.69
C PHE A 255 8.39 -24.83 5.94
N ARG A 256 7.50 -24.05 6.61
CA ARG A 256 6.12 -24.39 6.93
C ARG A 256 5.17 -23.78 5.89
N MET A 257 5.14 -24.38 4.68
CA MET A 257 4.40 -23.81 3.54
C MET A 257 2.89 -23.87 3.72
N GLY A 258 2.34 -24.91 4.38
CA GLY A 258 0.90 -25.01 4.68
C GLY A 258 0.43 -23.85 5.56
N GLU A 259 1.17 -23.54 6.63
CA GLU A 259 0.89 -22.43 7.53
C GLU A 259 1.06 -21.07 6.81
N ALA A 260 2.12 -20.90 6.00
CA ALA A 260 2.33 -19.67 5.22
C ALA A 260 1.19 -19.44 4.21
N ALA A 261 0.69 -20.51 3.57
CA ALA A 261 -0.46 -20.43 2.69
C ALA A 261 -1.74 -20.04 3.46
N ALA A 262 -1.99 -20.62 4.64
CA ALA A 262 -3.12 -20.25 5.49
C ALA A 262 -3.05 -18.77 5.91
N ALA A 263 -1.87 -18.28 6.34
CA ALA A 263 -1.65 -16.88 6.67
C ALA A 263 -1.92 -15.96 5.47
N SER A 264 -1.51 -16.36 4.25
CA SER A 264 -1.77 -15.62 3.01
C SER A 264 -3.27 -15.52 2.71
N ILE A 265 -4.02 -16.62 2.88
CA ILE A 265 -5.48 -16.62 2.69
C ILE A 265 -6.17 -15.72 3.72
N LEU A 266 -5.78 -15.79 4.99
CA LEU A 266 -6.31 -14.89 6.03
C LEU A 266 -6.06 -13.42 5.70
N LEU A 267 -4.87 -13.08 5.19
CA LEU A 267 -4.56 -11.72 4.72
C LEU A 267 -5.46 -11.32 3.56
N ILE A 268 -5.66 -12.18 2.56
CA ILE A 268 -6.55 -11.89 1.42
C ILE A 268 -7.96 -11.60 1.91
N ILE A 269 -8.50 -12.42 2.82
CA ILE A 269 -9.84 -12.22 3.40
C ILE A 269 -9.90 -10.88 4.13
N PHE A 270 -8.88 -10.58 4.95
CA PHE A 270 -8.81 -9.29 5.67
C PHE A 270 -8.82 -8.11 4.71
N ILE A 271 -8.00 -8.12 3.66
CA ILE A 271 -7.93 -7.06 2.65
C ILE A 271 -9.27 -6.91 1.91
N LEU A 272 -9.93 -8.00 1.54
CA LEU A 272 -11.24 -7.96 0.89
C LEU A 272 -12.29 -7.29 1.78
N VAL A 273 -12.36 -7.67 3.06
CA VAL A 273 -13.27 -7.04 4.03
C VAL A 273 -12.96 -5.56 4.17
N PHE A 274 -11.68 -5.19 4.30
CA PHE A 274 -11.24 -3.80 4.40
C PHE A 274 -11.67 -2.97 3.18
N VAL A 275 -11.47 -3.48 1.97
CA VAL A 275 -11.87 -2.78 0.72
C VAL A 275 -13.37 -2.63 0.64
N ILE A 276 -14.14 -3.68 0.95
CA ILE A 276 -15.62 -3.62 0.94
C ILE A 276 -16.11 -2.55 1.93
N LEU A 277 -15.52 -2.47 3.12
CA LEU A 277 -15.85 -1.45 4.11
C LEU A 277 -15.53 -0.04 3.59
N LEU A 278 -14.33 0.17 3.02
CA LEU A 278 -13.95 1.46 2.44
C LEU A 278 -14.91 1.90 1.33
N VAL A 279 -15.25 1.00 0.41
CA VAL A 279 -16.16 1.31 -0.70
C VAL A 279 -17.55 1.66 -0.17
N ASN A 280 -18.06 0.93 0.82
CA ASN A 280 -19.38 1.18 1.39
C ASN A 280 -19.44 2.51 2.15
N LEU A 281 -18.41 2.85 2.92
CA LEU A 281 -18.30 4.14 3.62
C LEU A 281 -18.16 5.33 2.65
N SER A 282 -17.63 5.07 1.46
CA SER A 282 -17.37 6.10 0.44
C SER A 282 -18.57 6.38 -0.45
N ARG A 283 -19.60 5.51 -0.46
CA ARG A 283 -20.81 5.74 -1.27
C ARG A 283 -21.53 6.99 -0.77
N PRO A 284 -21.91 7.92 -1.66
CA PRO A 284 -22.78 9.03 -1.27
C PRO A 284 -24.10 8.45 -0.76
N LYS A 285 -24.50 8.86 0.45
CA LYS A 285 -25.88 8.59 0.89
C LYS A 285 -26.80 9.29 -0.10
N VAL A 286 -27.47 8.52 -0.96
CA VAL A 286 -28.57 9.03 -1.78
C VAL A 286 -29.68 9.42 -0.79
N THR A 287 -29.70 10.68 -0.37
CA THR A 287 -30.88 11.26 0.27
C THR A 287 -31.98 11.27 -0.78
N LYS A 288 -32.97 10.39 -0.62
CA LYS A 288 -34.21 10.41 -1.35
C LYS A 288 -34.96 11.71 -1.06
#